data_f719772d48046bcc0ed5d843e6178ac4
#
_entry.id   f719772d48046bcc0ed5d843e6178ac4
#
_cell.length_a   1.000
_cell.length_b   1.000
_cell.length_c   1.000
_cell.angle_alpha   90.00
_cell.angle_beta   90.00
_cell.angle_gamma   90.00
#
_symmetry.space_group_name_H-M   'P 1'
#
loop_
_entity.id
_entity.type
_entity.pdbx_description
1 polymer ?
#
loop_
_entity_poly.entity_id
_entity_poly.type
_entity_poly.pdbx_seq_one_letter_code
_entity_poly.pdbx_strand_id
1 'polypeptide(L)'
;YRRYFADYSSYNHMVFTDLFTGKLRPVSTEKLDRYLLDYDWIVAQPMRMVEPTVKEQFMSSHHPQDLKTTRKIIAELFPEYLADFDAVMGQSKASFYNMFYTTKKELAEYSKWLFTVLFAVEKEVDISTYSGYQKRLFGFLGERLLNVWLHHRQGKIKYLPVYNSSA
;
A
#
# COMPACT_ATOMS: atom_id res chain seq x y z
N TYR A 1 -3.21 -16.04 9.11
CA TYR A 1 -4.13 -15.91 7.98
C TYR A 1 -3.41 -15.38 6.74
N ARG A 2 -3.96 -15.66 5.54
CA ARG A 2 -3.44 -15.20 4.25
C ARG A 2 -4.44 -14.24 3.60
N ARG A 3 -3.92 -13.29 2.81
CA ARG A 3 -4.72 -12.34 2.03
C ARG A 3 -4.65 -12.66 0.55
N TYR A 4 -5.77 -12.51 -0.12
CA TYR A 4 -5.91 -12.75 -1.56
C TYR A 4 -6.77 -11.66 -2.20
N PHE A 5 -6.53 -11.37 -3.46
CA PHE A 5 -7.50 -10.65 -4.26
C PHE A 5 -8.73 -11.53 -4.48
N ALA A 6 -9.92 -10.98 -4.24
CA ALA A 6 -11.17 -11.70 -4.40
C ALA A 6 -11.74 -11.57 -5.82
N ASP A 7 -12.24 -12.69 -6.34
CA ASP A 7 -12.96 -12.70 -7.61
C ASP A 7 -14.45 -12.38 -7.40
N TYR A 8 -14.70 -11.23 -6.79
CA TYR A 8 -16.05 -10.77 -6.48
C TYR A 8 -16.14 -9.25 -6.55
N SER A 9 -17.21 -8.75 -7.17
CA SER A 9 -17.46 -7.32 -7.36
C SER A 9 -18.18 -6.65 -6.19
N SER A 10 -18.09 -7.19 -4.97
CA SER A 10 -18.79 -6.60 -3.83
C SER A 10 -18.19 -5.27 -3.39
N TYR A 11 -19.02 -4.41 -2.83
CA TYR A 11 -18.69 -3.07 -2.36
C TYR A 11 -17.82 -3.05 -1.09
N ASN A 12 -17.53 -4.19 -0.50
CA ASN A 12 -16.76 -4.29 0.72
C ASN A 12 -15.27 -4.39 0.43
N HIS A 13 -14.48 -3.57 1.12
CA HIS A 13 -13.03 -3.50 0.95
C HIS A 13 -12.30 -4.76 1.42
N MET A 14 -12.89 -5.49 2.33
CA MET A 14 -12.36 -6.74 2.89
C MET A 14 -13.52 -7.63 3.29
N VAL A 15 -13.48 -8.88 2.86
CA VAL A 15 -14.51 -9.86 3.17
C VAL A 15 -13.88 -10.96 4.01
N PHE A 16 -14.48 -11.24 5.15
CA PHE A 16 -14.09 -12.35 6.01
C PHE A 16 -14.77 -13.63 5.53
N THR A 17 -14.01 -14.65 5.20
CA THR A 17 -14.51 -15.91 4.64
C THR A 17 -15.35 -16.72 5.60
N ASP A 18 -15.15 -16.56 6.91
CA ASP A 18 -15.84 -17.36 7.95
C ASP A 18 -17.36 -17.14 8.00
N LEU A 19 -17.84 -16.01 7.45
CA LEU A 19 -19.27 -15.70 7.44
C LEU A 19 -19.97 -16.07 6.12
N PHE A 20 -19.23 -16.33 5.05
CA PHE A 20 -19.79 -16.55 3.70
C PHE A 20 -19.07 -17.68 2.96
N THR A 21 -18.95 -18.81 3.61
CA THR A 21 -18.33 -20.00 3.03
C THR A 21 -18.94 -20.40 1.70
N GLY A 22 -18.13 -20.52 0.68
CA GLY A 22 -18.45 -21.18 -0.58
C GLY A 22 -18.52 -20.29 -1.84
N LYS A 23 -18.53 -18.95 -1.73
CA LYS A 23 -18.66 -18.08 -2.92
C LYS A 23 -17.43 -17.22 -3.23
N LEU A 24 -16.54 -16.99 -2.26
CA LEU A 24 -15.34 -16.19 -2.49
C LEU A 24 -14.16 -17.10 -2.82
N ARG A 25 -13.53 -16.81 -3.95
CA ARG A 25 -12.31 -17.51 -4.39
C ARG A 25 -11.21 -16.50 -4.66
N PRO A 26 -9.95 -16.88 -4.47
CA PRO A 26 -8.84 -16.08 -4.98
C PRO A 26 -9.00 -15.85 -6.48
N VAL A 27 -8.68 -14.66 -6.93
CA VAL A 27 -8.54 -14.39 -8.37
C VAL A 27 -7.41 -15.27 -8.90
N SER A 28 -7.64 -15.97 -10.02
CA SER A 28 -6.59 -16.79 -10.63
C SER A 28 -5.52 -15.90 -11.28
N THR A 29 -4.31 -16.46 -11.41
CA THR A 29 -3.18 -15.76 -12.07
C THR A 29 -3.53 -15.41 -13.52
N GLU A 30 -4.20 -16.30 -14.24
CA GLU A 30 -4.61 -16.07 -15.63
C GLU A 30 -5.58 -14.90 -15.75
N LYS A 31 -6.43 -14.69 -14.75
CA LYS A 31 -7.33 -13.53 -14.71
C LYS A 31 -6.59 -12.25 -14.37
N LEU A 32 -5.61 -12.30 -13.46
CA LEU A 32 -4.74 -11.17 -13.17
C LEU A 32 -3.92 -10.78 -14.41
N ASP A 33 -3.36 -11.75 -15.13
CA ASP A 33 -2.63 -11.51 -16.39
C ASP A 33 -3.50 -10.84 -17.43
N ARG A 34 -4.76 -11.28 -17.57
CA ARG A 34 -5.72 -10.62 -18.49
C ARG A 34 -6.00 -9.17 -18.08
N TYR A 35 -6.08 -8.85 -16.79
CA TYR A 35 -6.23 -7.47 -16.38
C TYR A 35 -5.02 -6.61 -16.74
N LEU A 36 -3.81 -7.16 -16.76
CA LEU A 36 -2.62 -6.42 -17.17
C LEU A 36 -2.56 -6.09 -18.68
N LEU A 37 -3.49 -6.58 -19.49
CA LEU A 37 -3.65 -6.12 -20.89
C LEU A 37 -4.21 -4.70 -20.96
N ASP A 38 -5.02 -4.29 -19.97
CA ASP A 38 -5.73 -3.02 -19.95
C ASP A 38 -5.27 -2.09 -18.81
N TYR A 39 -4.61 -2.63 -17.78
CA TYR A 39 -4.19 -1.93 -16.58
C TYR A 39 -2.69 -2.13 -16.31
N ASP A 40 -2.05 -1.11 -15.79
CA ASP A 40 -0.63 -1.18 -15.39
C ASP A 40 -0.45 -1.84 -14.01
N TRP A 41 -1.43 -1.62 -13.13
CA TRP A 41 -1.41 -2.09 -11.74
C TRP A 41 -2.75 -2.67 -11.32
N ILE A 42 -2.68 -3.76 -10.57
CA ILE A 42 -3.81 -4.33 -9.83
C ILE A 42 -3.47 -4.21 -8.35
N VAL A 43 -4.29 -3.50 -7.58
CA VAL A 43 -4.04 -3.23 -6.17
C VAL A 43 -5.28 -3.47 -5.32
N ALA A 44 -5.07 -3.57 -4.01
CA ALA A 44 -6.17 -3.66 -3.06
C ALA A 44 -7.07 -2.42 -3.16
N GLN A 45 -8.38 -2.63 -3.11
CA GLN A 45 -9.36 -1.54 -3.12
C GLN A 45 -9.09 -0.57 -1.95
N PRO A 46 -9.07 0.76 -2.20
CA PRO A 46 -8.81 1.74 -1.14
C PRO A 46 -9.84 1.66 -0.03
N MET A 47 -9.37 1.66 1.20
CA MET A 47 -10.20 1.67 2.39
C MET A 47 -10.27 3.08 2.96
N ARG A 48 -11.46 3.50 3.41
CA ARG A 48 -11.63 4.71 4.20
C ARG A 48 -11.15 4.41 5.63
N MET A 49 -10.39 5.32 6.19
CA MET A 49 -9.94 5.25 7.58
C MET A 49 -10.97 5.90 8.51
N VAL A 50 -10.85 5.62 9.81
CA VAL A 50 -11.60 6.31 10.86
C VAL A 50 -11.10 7.73 11.00
N GLU A 51 -9.78 7.90 10.95
CA GLU A 51 -9.12 9.21 10.96
C GLU A 51 -9.41 9.97 9.65
N PRO A 52 -9.42 11.32 9.70
CA PRO A 52 -9.73 12.14 8.53
C PRO A 52 -8.81 11.91 7.33
N THR A 53 -7.52 11.64 7.58
CA THR A 53 -6.49 11.50 6.55
C THR A 53 -5.53 10.34 6.79
N VAL A 54 -4.83 9.93 5.73
CA VAL A 54 -3.73 8.94 5.78
C VAL A 54 -2.65 9.38 6.77
N LYS A 55 -2.32 10.67 6.79
CA LYS A 55 -1.35 11.26 7.72
C LYS A 55 -1.80 11.09 9.16
N GLU A 56 -3.02 11.48 9.48
CA GLU A 56 -3.55 11.40 10.85
C GLU A 56 -3.67 9.94 11.30
N GLN A 57 -4.07 9.05 10.43
CA GLN A 57 -4.09 7.62 10.73
C GLN A 57 -2.67 7.08 11.05
N PHE A 58 -1.65 7.49 10.28
CA PHE A 58 -0.28 7.09 10.61
C PHE A 58 0.15 7.67 11.96
N MET A 59 -0.11 8.95 12.19
CA MET A 59 0.29 9.65 13.42
C MET A 59 -0.41 9.12 14.68
N SER A 60 -1.64 8.62 14.58
CA SER A 60 -2.39 8.03 15.70
C SER A 60 -1.91 6.61 16.04
N SER A 61 -1.43 5.87 15.05
CA SER A 61 -1.10 4.45 15.17
C SER A 61 0.40 4.16 15.27
N HIS A 62 1.26 5.09 14.88
CA HIS A 62 2.71 4.93 14.76
C HIS A 62 3.45 6.19 15.26
N HIS A 63 4.78 6.16 15.25
CA HIS A 63 5.59 7.31 15.64
C HIS A 63 5.51 8.43 14.58
N PRO A 64 4.97 9.62 14.91
CA PRO A 64 4.80 10.71 13.95
C PRO A 64 6.10 11.19 13.29
N GLN A 65 7.22 11.05 14.00
CA GLN A 65 8.53 11.47 13.51
C GLN A 65 8.98 10.64 12.31
N ASP A 66 8.61 9.36 12.24
CA ASP A 66 9.00 8.48 11.12
C ASP A 66 8.41 8.95 9.79
N LEU A 67 7.15 9.41 9.82
CA LEU A 67 6.52 9.97 8.63
C LEU A 67 7.15 11.30 8.21
N LYS A 68 7.55 12.14 9.17
CA LYS A 68 8.27 13.40 8.90
C LYS A 68 9.65 13.13 8.29
N THR A 69 10.40 12.15 8.83
CA THR A 69 11.68 11.71 8.27
C THR A 69 11.50 11.17 6.86
N THR A 70 10.47 10.34 6.61
CA THR A 70 10.17 9.84 5.28
C THR A 70 9.90 10.97 4.29
N ARG A 71 9.09 11.98 4.68
CA ARG A 71 8.81 13.16 3.86
C ARG A 71 10.09 13.95 3.53
N LYS A 72 10.95 14.16 4.53
CA LYS A 72 12.25 14.83 4.35
C LYS A 72 13.11 14.11 3.32
N ILE A 73 13.24 12.78 3.46
CA ILE A 73 14.02 11.94 2.54
C ILE A 73 13.47 12.00 1.12
N ILE A 74 12.13 11.97 0.94
CA ILE A 74 11.52 12.14 -0.37
C ILE A 74 11.86 13.50 -0.95
N ALA A 75 11.80 14.58 -0.16
CA ALA A 75 12.16 15.93 -0.62
C ALA A 75 13.64 16.03 -1.05
N GLU A 76 14.53 15.29 -0.42
CA GLU A 76 15.96 15.30 -0.71
C GLU A 76 16.34 14.41 -1.91
N LEU A 77 15.78 13.19 -2.01
CA LEU A 77 16.19 12.21 -3.01
C LEU A 77 15.29 12.19 -4.25
N PHE A 78 14.03 12.56 -4.11
CA PHE A 78 12.99 12.50 -5.15
C PHE A 78 12.03 13.69 -5.03
N PRO A 79 12.53 14.93 -5.16
CA PRO A 79 11.71 16.15 -4.95
C PRO A 79 10.47 16.19 -5.85
N GLU A 80 10.50 15.55 -7.01
CA GLU A 80 9.37 15.41 -7.92
C GLU A 80 8.20 14.60 -7.34
N TYR A 81 8.43 13.72 -6.34
CA TYR A 81 7.40 12.96 -5.64
C TYR A 81 6.82 13.69 -4.42
N LEU A 82 7.38 14.84 -4.02
CA LEU A 82 6.99 15.48 -2.76
C LEU A 82 5.53 15.96 -2.76
N ALA A 83 5.09 16.55 -3.86
CA ALA A 83 3.69 16.98 -4.00
C ALA A 83 2.71 15.81 -3.96
N ASP A 84 3.08 14.68 -4.60
CA ASP A 84 2.29 13.46 -4.58
C ASP A 84 2.24 12.84 -3.18
N PHE A 85 3.36 12.86 -2.46
CA PHE A 85 3.40 12.43 -1.07
C PHE A 85 2.43 13.23 -0.21
N ASP A 86 2.50 14.56 -0.27
CA ASP A 86 1.62 15.43 0.51
C ASP A 86 0.14 15.25 0.12
N ALA A 87 -0.15 15.11 -1.18
CA ALA A 87 -1.50 14.85 -1.68
C ALA A 87 -2.06 13.53 -1.14
N VAL A 88 -1.29 12.43 -1.22
CA VAL A 88 -1.70 11.11 -0.70
C VAL A 88 -1.87 11.14 0.82
N MET A 89 -0.96 11.79 1.55
CA MET A 89 -1.08 11.92 3.01
C MET A 89 -2.32 12.71 3.43
N GLY A 90 -2.85 13.61 2.58
CA GLY A 90 -4.09 14.34 2.79
C GLY A 90 -5.37 13.60 2.41
N GLN A 91 -5.29 12.43 1.76
CA GLN A 91 -6.46 11.65 1.35
C GLN A 91 -7.14 10.95 2.53
N SER A 92 -8.46 10.73 2.42
CA SER A 92 -9.26 9.98 3.40
C SER A 92 -9.33 8.47 3.12
N LYS A 93 -8.67 8.00 2.07
CA LYS A 93 -8.64 6.59 1.64
C LYS A 93 -7.24 6.23 1.15
N ALA A 94 -6.84 4.97 1.35
CA ALA A 94 -5.62 4.42 0.78
C ALA A 94 -5.75 2.92 0.54
N SER A 95 -4.96 2.38 -0.39
CA SER A 95 -4.77 0.93 -0.54
C SER A 95 -3.73 0.47 0.48
N PHE A 96 -4.11 -0.50 1.32
CA PHE A 96 -3.24 -1.08 2.35
C PHE A 96 -2.78 -2.48 1.97
N TYR A 97 -2.04 -3.14 2.88
CA TYR A 97 -1.57 -4.53 2.84
C TYR A 97 -0.34 -4.78 1.98
N ASN A 98 0.27 -3.79 1.31
CA ASN A 98 1.36 -4.00 0.35
C ASN A 98 1.00 -5.08 -0.70
N MET A 99 -0.27 -5.13 -1.11
CA MET A 99 -0.78 -6.09 -2.10
C MET A 99 -0.92 -5.44 -3.45
N PHE A 100 -0.20 -5.97 -4.41
CA PHE A 100 -0.31 -5.56 -5.82
C PHE A 100 0.06 -6.70 -6.77
N TYR A 101 -0.36 -6.56 -8.00
CA TYR A 101 0.06 -7.36 -9.14
C TYR A 101 0.33 -6.43 -10.32
N THR A 102 1.48 -6.57 -10.96
CA THR A 102 1.93 -5.67 -12.02
C THR A 102 2.95 -6.35 -12.91
N THR A 103 3.39 -5.68 -13.97
CA THR A 103 4.43 -6.20 -14.87
C THR A 103 5.80 -6.21 -14.18
N LYS A 104 6.72 -7.06 -14.69
CA LYS A 104 8.11 -7.09 -14.19
C LYS A 104 8.82 -5.75 -14.32
N LYS A 105 8.52 -4.99 -15.39
CA LYS A 105 9.09 -3.65 -15.60
C LYS A 105 8.65 -2.69 -14.50
N GLU A 106 7.33 -2.56 -14.30
CA GLU A 106 6.78 -1.69 -13.26
C GLU A 106 7.28 -2.09 -11.86
N LEU A 107 7.32 -3.39 -11.58
CA LEU A 107 7.85 -3.91 -10.31
C LEU A 107 9.31 -3.49 -10.08
N ALA A 108 10.15 -3.60 -11.12
CA ALA A 108 11.56 -3.24 -11.01
C ALA A 108 11.77 -1.74 -10.72
N GLU A 109 11.04 -0.87 -11.43
CA GLU A 109 11.09 0.58 -11.23
C GLU A 109 10.59 0.96 -9.83
N TYR A 110 9.43 0.44 -9.43
CA TYR A 110 8.86 0.66 -8.11
C TYR A 110 9.78 0.17 -6.98
N SER A 111 10.29 -1.04 -7.09
CA SER A 111 11.17 -1.61 -6.07
C SER A 111 12.44 -0.79 -5.89
N LYS A 112 13.05 -0.34 -7.00
CA LYS A 112 14.22 0.52 -6.95
C LYS A 112 13.93 1.82 -6.19
N TRP A 113 12.85 2.49 -6.52
CA TRP A 113 12.43 3.72 -5.85
C TRP A 113 12.09 3.48 -4.37
N LEU A 114 11.22 2.50 -4.09
CA LEU A 114 10.77 2.18 -2.75
C LEU A 114 11.94 1.86 -1.81
N PHE A 115 12.82 0.95 -2.21
CA PHE A 115 13.94 0.54 -1.36
C PHE A 115 15.00 1.64 -1.21
N THR A 116 15.18 2.52 -2.21
CA THR A 116 16.01 3.72 -2.05
C THR A 116 15.47 4.61 -0.93
N VAL A 117 14.17 4.87 -0.90
CA VAL A 117 13.54 5.64 0.18
C VAL A 117 13.66 4.91 1.53
N LEU A 118 13.26 3.63 1.59
CA LEU A 118 13.24 2.89 2.85
C LEU A 118 14.63 2.72 3.47
N PHE A 119 15.67 2.45 2.68
CA PHE A 119 17.05 2.37 3.18
C PHE A 119 17.60 3.72 3.63
N ALA A 120 17.15 4.83 3.03
CA ALA A 120 17.51 6.16 3.52
C ALA A 120 16.80 6.46 4.86
N VAL A 121 15.53 6.08 5.01
CA VAL A 121 14.81 6.19 6.29
C VAL A 121 15.48 5.33 7.36
N GLU A 122 15.89 4.10 7.05
CA GLU A 122 16.56 3.18 7.98
C GLU A 122 17.83 3.77 8.59
N LYS A 123 18.55 4.61 7.84
CA LYS A 123 19.77 5.26 8.34
C LYS A 123 19.48 6.41 9.32
N GLU A 124 18.28 6.98 9.29
CA GLU A 124 17.90 8.13 10.13
C GLU A 124 16.97 7.75 11.30
N VAL A 125 16.37 6.56 11.27
CA VAL A 125 15.40 6.11 12.29
C VAL A 125 15.96 4.92 13.05
N ASP A 126 16.18 5.11 14.35
CA ASP A 126 16.56 4.00 15.24
C ASP A 126 15.32 3.26 15.75
N ILE A 127 15.06 2.08 15.18
CA ILE A 127 13.97 1.20 15.60
C ILE A 127 14.32 0.25 16.75
N SER A 128 15.54 0.32 17.31
CA SER A 128 15.99 -0.59 18.38
C SER A 128 15.12 -0.46 19.64
N THR A 129 14.64 0.75 19.91
CA THR A 129 13.78 1.08 21.06
C THR A 129 12.30 0.81 20.82
N TYR A 130 11.90 0.45 19.60
CA TYR A 130 10.50 0.23 19.25
C TYR A 130 9.96 -1.08 19.82
N SER A 131 8.73 -1.06 20.32
CA SER A 131 8.03 -2.28 20.75
C SER A 131 7.57 -3.13 19.57
N GLY A 132 7.27 -4.42 19.79
CA GLY A 132 7.02 -5.45 18.81
C GLY A 132 6.26 -5.02 17.54
N TYR A 133 5.07 -4.41 17.68
CA TYR A 133 4.28 -3.97 16.51
C TYR A 133 4.96 -2.83 15.73
N GLN A 134 5.57 -1.87 16.42
CA GLN A 134 6.21 -0.71 15.80
C GLN A 134 7.50 -1.07 15.04
N LYS A 135 8.14 -2.21 15.34
CA LYS A 135 9.27 -2.72 14.54
C LYS A 135 8.92 -3.02 13.09
N ARG A 136 7.63 -3.07 12.76
CA ARG A 136 7.13 -3.22 11.39
C ARG A 136 7.08 -1.90 10.60
N LEU A 137 7.71 -0.83 11.09
CA LEU A 137 7.71 0.51 10.50
C LEU A 137 7.84 0.51 8.98
N PHE A 138 8.84 -0.18 8.44
CA PHE A 138 9.07 -0.19 6.98
C PHE A 138 7.92 -0.82 6.19
N GLY A 139 7.21 -1.79 6.78
CA GLY A 139 5.97 -2.33 6.22
C GLY A 139 4.86 -1.29 6.18
N PHE A 140 4.70 -0.51 7.25
CA PHE A 140 3.69 0.55 7.32
C PHE A 140 4.01 1.72 6.38
N LEU A 141 5.28 2.11 6.27
CA LEU A 141 5.71 3.10 5.29
C LEU A 141 5.50 2.58 3.86
N GLY A 142 5.85 1.33 3.58
CA GLY A 142 5.66 0.71 2.26
C GLY A 142 4.21 0.77 1.77
N GLU A 143 3.23 0.54 2.67
CA GLU A 143 1.80 0.68 2.33
C GLU A 143 1.45 2.10 1.85
N ARG A 144 1.99 3.14 2.50
CA ARG A 144 1.75 4.54 2.12
C ARG A 144 2.51 4.91 0.86
N LEU A 145 3.76 4.47 0.75
CA LEU A 145 4.62 4.74 -0.39
C LEU A 145 4.11 4.08 -1.68
N LEU A 146 3.46 2.93 -1.61
CA LEU A 146 2.76 2.36 -2.77
C LEU A 146 1.72 3.34 -3.33
N ASN A 147 0.90 3.95 -2.46
CA ASN A 147 -0.09 4.93 -2.91
C ASN A 147 0.56 6.19 -3.49
N VAL A 148 1.70 6.64 -2.95
CA VAL A 148 2.49 7.76 -3.49
C VAL A 148 3.01 7.43 -4.89
N TRP A 149 3.60 6.25 -5.07
CA TRP A 149 4.06 5.77 -6.37
C TRP A 149 2.95 5.76 -7.41
N LEU A 150 1.82 5.15 -7.08
CA LEU A 150 0.67 5.05 -7.97
C LEU A 150 0.11 6.42 -8.33
N HIS A 151 0.07 7.36 -7.36
CA HIS A 151 -0.39 8.73 -7.57
C HIS A 151 0.54 9.48 -8.54
N HIS A 152 1.85 9.38 -8.36
CA HIS A 152 2.84 10.02 -9.21
C HIS A 152 2.82 9.47 -10.64
N ARG A 153 2.73 8.15 -10.79
CA ARG A 153 2.81 7.48 -12.10
C ARG A 153 1.58 7.69 -12.99
N GLN A 154 0.44 8.02 -12.42
CA GLN A 154 -0.83 8.26 -13.15
C GLN A 154 -1.21 7.11 -14.11
N GLY A 155 -0.75 5.90 -13.80
CA GLY A 155 -1.05 4.69 -14.59
C GLY A 155 -2.51 4.22 -14.43
N LYS A 156 -2.92 3.31 -15.29
CA LYS A 156 -4.24 2.67 -15.20
C LYS A 156 -4.25 1.63 -14.08
N ILE A 157 -5.10 1.83 -13.09
CA ILE A 157 -5.17 0.99 -11.89
C ILE A 157 -6.48 0.19 -11.88
N LYS A 158 -6.39 -1.12 -11.69
CA LYS A 158 -7.50 -2.00 -11.35
C LYS A 158 -7.54 -2.22 -9.84
N TYR A 159 -8.63 -1.85 -9.21
CA TYR A 159 -8.87 -2.14 -7.81
C TYR A 159 -9.64 -3.44 -7.63
N LEU A 160 -9.16 -4.31 -6.76
CA LEU A 160 -9.84 -5.56 -6.41
C LEU A 160 -10.08 -5.65 -4.90
N PRO A 161 -11.21 -6.21 -4.48
CA PRO A 161 -11.44 -6.52 -3.07
C PRO A 161 -10.40 -7.50 -2.56
N VAL A 162 -10.12 -7.43 -1.27
CA VAL A 162 -9.22 -8.36 -0.58
C VAL A 162 -10.02 -9.16 0.43
N TYR A 163 -9.80 -10.47 0.49
CA TYR A 163 -10.32 -11.28 1.57
C TYR A 163 -9.19 -11.94 2.37
N ASN A 164 -9.45 -12.15 3.63
CA ASN A 164 -8.58 -12.90 4.52
C ASN A 164 -9.07 -14.34 4.62
N SER A 165 -8.17 -15.29 4.42
CA SER A 165 -8.42 -16.69 4.72
C SER A 165 -7.91 -16.94 6.14
N SER A 166 -8.79 -17.34 7.04
CA SER A 166 -8.42 -18.02 8.28
C SER A 166 -8.04 -19.45 7.91
N ALA A 167 -6.76 -19.68 7.65
CA ALA A 167 -6.26 -21.05 7.46
C ALA A 167 -5.96 -21.68 8.80
#